data_cd8654bebeed5341f04c716fd86d88a8
#
_entry.id   cd8654bebeed5341f04c716fd86d88a8
#
_cell.length_a   1.000
_cell.length_b   1.000
_cell.length_c   1.000
_cell.angle_alpha   90.00
_cell.angle_beta   90.00
_cell.angle_gamma   90.00
#
_symmetry.space_group_name_H-M   'P 1'
#
loop_
_entity.id
_entity.type
_entity.pdbx_description
1 polymer ?
#
loop_
_entity_poly.entity_id
_entity_poly.type
_entity_poly.pdbx_seq_one_letter_code
_entity_poly.pdbx_strand_id
1 'polypeptide(L)'
;VLNQTLTDFEFLIIDDGSTDRTVEIIQGYTDKRIRLIRKEHQFIQNLNEGLELASGSYIARMDADDIMHTERLRIQLKRMKKNPDITVCGTWAKIFSDKGNERNVSHLGYGIIHEPILELLKYNMILHPSVMIKKEFLLNHHIKYQNYPCVEDYKLWFDIAKAGGILFVEPQELLMFRRSDTQVTVTKKEEMSLGSIRLRKEILLYLLSAYNNK
;
A
#
# COMPACT_ATOMS: atom_id res chain seq x y z
N VAL A 1 2.09 -13.02 8.56
CA VAL A 1 2.61 -11.83 9.26
C VAL A 1 3.38 -12.22 10.53
N LEU A 2 2.85 -13.04 11.40
CA LEU A 2 3.44 -13.33 12.74
C LEU A 2 4.85 -13.95 12.71
N ASN A 3 5.22 -14.60 11.60
CA ASN A 3 6.54 -15.24 11.41
C ASN A 3 7.60 -14.27 10.84
N GLN A 4 7.41 -12.95 10.95
CA GLN A 4 8.42 -11.98 10.53
C GLN A 4 9.68 -12.08 11.40
N THR A 5 10.86 -11.96 10.78
CA THR A 5 12.15 -11.93 11.50
C THR A 5 12.35 -10.64 12.30
N LEU A 6 11.71 -9.54 11.92
CA LEU A 6 11.51 -8.39 12.78
C LEU A 6 10.38 -8.73 13.76
N THR A 7 10.64 -8.69 15.06
CA THR A 7 9.68 -9.05 16.11
C THR A 7 8.97 -7.84 16.74
N ASP A 8 9.60 -6.68 16.67
CA ASP A 8 9.10 -5.42 17.23
C ASP A 8 8.12 -4.75 16.23
N PHE A 9 6.85 -5.21 16.25
CA PHE A 9 5.74 -4.62 15.50
C PHE A 9 4.41 -4.92 16.19
N GLU A 10 3.43 -4.07 15.99
CA GLU A 10 2.01 -4.39 16.21
C GLU A 10 1.40 -4.97 14.93
N PHE A 11 0.45 -5.85 15.07
CA PHE A 11 -0.36 -6.36 13.96
C PHE A 11 -1.79 -5.85 14.10
N LEU A 12 -2.02 -4.65 13.56
CA LEU A 12 -3.34 -4.03 13.53
C LEU A 12 -4.16 -4.66 12.40
N ILE A 13 -5.24 -5.31 12.75
CA ILE A 13 -6.21 -5.90 11.82
C ILE A 13 -7.49 -5.08 11.91
N ILE A 14 -7.93 -4.52 10.79
CA ILE A 14 -9.21 -3.84 10.70
C ILE A 14 -10.16 -4.73 9.93
N ASP A 15 -11.13 -5.29 10.62
CA ASP A 15 -12.21 -6.06 10.05
C ASP A 15 -13.30 -5.12 9.51
N ASP A 16 -13.44 -5.09 8.20
CA ASP A 16 -14.34 -4.19 7.45
C ASP A 16 -15.76 -4.80 7.31
N GLY A 17 -16.27 -5.36 8.40
CA GLY A 17 -17.63 -5.91 8.46
C GLY A 17 -17.75 -7.35 7.96
N SER A 18 -16.78 -8.22 8.24
CA SER A 18 -16.85 -9.64 7.87
C SER A 18 -18.08 -10.33 8.48
N THR A 19 -18.78 -11.10 7.65
CA THR A 19 -19.98 -11.87 8.02
C THR A 19 -19.71 -13.37 8.11
N ASP A 20 -18.50 -13.79 7.80
CA ASP A 20 -18.01 -15.16 7.86
C ASP A 20 -17.25 -15.45 9.17
N ARG A 21 -16.47 -16.51 9.20
CA ARG A 21 -15.68 -16.91 10.38
C ARG A 21 -14.38 -16.12 10.57
N THR A 22 -14.13 -15.05 9.80
CA THR A 22 -12.88 -14.28 9.86
C THR A 22 -12.56 -13.80 11.27
N VAL A 23 -13.52 -13.17 11.94
CA VAL A 23 -13.34 -12.65 13.32
C VAL A 23 -13.05 -13.77 14.30
N GLU A 24 -13.80 -14.88 14.24
CA GLU A 24 -13.60 -16.05 15.08
C GLU A 24 -12.18 -16.63 14.92
N ILE A 25 -11.72 -16.74 13.67
CA ILE A 25 -10.37 -17.24 13.37
C ILE A 25 -9.30 -16.33 13.94
N ILE A 26 -9.44 -15.01 13.78
CA ILE A 26 -8.47 -14.03 14.31
C ILE A 26 -8.41 -14.10 15.85
N GLN A 27 -9.56 -14.18 16.49
CA GLN A 27 -9.66 -14.28 17.96
C GLN A 27 -9.09 -15.60 18.52
N GLY A 28 -8.96 -16.63 17.71
CA GLY A 28 -8.28 -17.88 18.05
C GLY A 28 -6.76 -17.76 18.20
N TYR A 29 -6.15 -16.66 17.73
CA TYR A 29 -4.72 -16.42 17.91
C TYR A 29 -4.44 -15.72 19.24
N THR A 30 -3.43 -16.19 19.98
CA THR A 30 -3.04 -15.66 21.29
C THR A 30 -1.82 -14.72 21.25
N ASP A 31 -1.33 -14.37 20.05
CA ASP A 31 -0.17 -13.48 19.90
C ASP A 31 -0.51 -12.05 20.34
N LYS A 32 0.24 -11.55 21.32
CA LYS A 32 0.00 -10.22 21.93
C LYS A 32 0.19 -9.04 20.98
N ARG A 33 0.81 -9.26 19.84
CA ARG A 33 1.00 -8.23 18.79
C ARG A 33 -0.28 -7.96 18.01
N ILE A 34 -1.25 -8.88 18.04
CA ILE A 34 -2.52 -8.74 17.34
C ILE A 34 -3.44 -7.75 18.07
N ARG A 35 -3.90 -6.78 17.30
CA ARG A 35 -4.94 -5.83 17.71
C ARG A 35 -6.04 -5.83 16.66
N LEU A 36 -7.17 -6.46 16.99
CA LEU A 36 -8.34 -6.53 16.10
C LEU A 36 -9.28 -5.36 16.39
N ILE A 37 -9.64 -4.62 15.33
CA ILE A 37 -10.66 -3.56 15.35
C ILE A 37 -11.78 -3.98 14.39
N ARG A 38 -12.99 -4.05 14.90
CA ARG A 38 -14.18 -4.38 14.08
C ARG A 38 -14.91 -3.12 13.70
N LYS A 39 -15.25 -2.98 12.42
CA LYS A 39 -15.90 -1.82 11.82
C LYS A 39 -17.04 -2.23 10.90
N GLU A 40 -17.87 -1.28 10.56
CA GLU A 40 -18.80 -1.41 9.45
C GLU A 40 -18.03 -1.26 8.12
N HIS A 41 -18.59 -1.81 7.05
CA HIS A 41 -17.99 -1.74 5.72
C HIS A 41 -17.92 -0.29 5.21
N GLN A 42 -16.76 0.33 5.37
CA GLN A 42 -16.43 1.69 4.90
C GLN A 42 -14.96 1.76 4.50
N PHE A 43 -14.61 1.11 3.39
CA PHE A 43 -13.24 0.81 2.98
C PHE A 43 -12.24 1.97 3.15
N ILE A 44 -12.50 3.14 2.56
CA ILE A 44 -11.60 4.32 2.65
C ILE A 44 -11.48 4.86 4.07
N GLN A 45 -12.60 4.90 4.80
CA GLN A 45 -12.60 5.35 6.19
C GLN A 45 -11.81 4.39 7.06
N ASN A 46 -11.96 3.08 6.88
CA ASN A 46 -11.26 2.05 7.62
C ASN A 46 -9.76 2.03 7.32
N LEU A 47 -9.34 2.31 6.06
CA LEU A 47 -7.94 2.53 5.72
C LEU A 47 -7.36 3.74 6.47
N ASN A 48 -8.06 4.86 6.51
CA ASN A 48 -7.62 6.06 7.22
C ASN A 48 -7.54 5.85 8.72
N GLU A 49 -8.52 5.17 9.29
CA GLU A 49 -8.50 4.81 10.70
C GLU A 49 -7.30 3.91 11.04
N GLY A 50 -6.93 3.00 10.12
CA GLY A 50 -5.69 2.22 10.23
C GLY A 50 -4.44 3.08 10.31
N LEU A 51 -4.34 4.13 9.49
CA LEU A 51 -3.23 5.08 9.55
C LEU A 51 -3.18 5.83 10.88
N GLU A 52 -4.33 6.21 11.41
CA GLU A 52 -4.43 6.95 12.68
C GLU A 52 -4.10 6.07 13.88
N LEU A 53 -4.70 4.88 13.95
CA LEU A 53 -4.58 3.94 15.06
C LEU A 53 -3.24 3.22 15.16
N ALA A 54 -2.49 3.13 14.06
CA ALA A 54 -1.17 2.53 14.06
C ALA A 54 -0.24 3.27 15.02
N SER A 55 0.42 2.55 15.94
CA SER A 55 1.33 3.14 16.94
C SER A 55 2.77 3.27 16.42
N GLY A 56 3.15 2.47 15.43
CA GLY A 56 4.49 2.44 14.87
C GLY A 56 4.88 3.69 14.07
N SER A 57 6.17 4.02 14.06
CA SER A 57 6.73 5.10 13.21
C SER A 57 6.65 4.79 11.72
N TYR A 58 6.54 3.52 11.36
CA TYR A 58 6.37 3.02 9.99
C TYR A 58 5.13 2.15 9.92
N ILE A 59 4.37 2.29 8.86
CA ILE A 59 3.16 1.52 8.60
C ILE A 59 3.40 0.60 7.41
N ALA A 60 3.42 -0.71 7.63
CA ALA A 60 3.48 -1.71 6.58
C ALA A 60 2.04 -2.18 6.26
N ARG A 61 1.59 -1.91 5.05
CA ARG A 61 0.26 -2.32 4.58
C ARG A 61 0.32 -3.69 3.92
N MET A 62 -0.75 -4.46 4.06
CA MET A 62 -0.91 -5.76 3.42
C MET A 62 -2.40 -6.08 3.21
N ASP A 63 -2.74 -6.76 2.11
CA ASP A 63 -4.06 -7.35 1.91
C ASP A 63 -4.20 -8.68 2.68
N ALA A 64 -5.41 -9.00 3.09
CA ALA A 64 -5.68 -10.17 3.92
C ALA A 64 -5.48 -11.50 3.16
N ASP A 65 -5.57 -11.48 1.84
CA ASP A 65 -5.43 -12.63 0.96
C ASP A 65 -4.01 -12.86 0.43
N ASP A 66 -3.06 -11.97 0.76
CA ASP A 66 -1.67 -12.05 0.36
C ASP A 66 -0.80 -12.81 1.37
N ILE A 67 0.42 -13.19 0.94
CA ILE A 67 1.41 -13.83 1.82
C ILE A 67 2.68 -12.98 1.87
N MET A 68 3.04 -12.56 3.08
CA MET A 68 4.24 -11.76 3.33
C MET A 68 5.48 -12.65 3.47
N HIS A 69 6.56 -12.33 2.74
CA HIS A 69 7.86 -12.96 2.96
C HIS A 69 8.35 -12.67 4.38
N THR A 70 8.95 -13.64 5.05
CA THR A 70 9.35 -13.54 6.48
C THR A 70 10.33 -12.41 6.77
N GLU A 71 11.12 -11.99 5.79
CA GLU A 71 12.12 -10.93 5.90
C GLU A 71 11.59 -9.54 5.49
N ARG A 72 10.36 -9.42 5.05
CA ARG A 72 9.85 -8.18 4.43
C ARG A 72 10.00 -6.99 5.36
N LEU A 73 9.47 -7.05 6.58
CA LEU A 73 9.51 -5.91 7.50
C LEU A 73 10.95 -5.51 7.85
N ARG A 74 11.83 -6.48 8.06
CA ARG A 74 13.24 -6.24 8.38
C ARG A 74 13.96 -5.55 7.23
N ILE A 75 13.77 -6.02 5.99
CA ILE A 75 14.44 -5.47 4.80
C ILE A 75 13.96 -4.04 4.53
N GLN A 76 12.65 -3.81 4.50
CA GLN A 76 12.09 -2.48 4.26
C GLN A 76 12.50 -1.49 5.36
N LEU A 77 12.40 -1.87 6.63
CA LEU A 77 12.81 -1.02 7.74
C LEU A 77 14.31 -0.67 7.67
N LYS A 78 15.17 -1.66 7.37
CA LYS A 78 16.61 -1.43 7.18
C LYS A 78 16.86 -0.45 6.04
N ARG A 79 16.13 -0.57 4.92
CA ARG A 79 16.23 0.34 3.77
C ARG A 79 15.88 1.76 4.18
N MET A 80 14.74 1.96 4.82
CA MET A 80 14.24 3.29 5.21
C MET A 80 15.08 3.93 6.32
N LYS A 81 15.62 3.15 7.25
CA LYS A 81 16.56 3.64 8.26
C LYS A 81 17.91 4.06 7.67
N LYS A 82 18.42 3.33 6.65
CA LYS A 82 19.65 3.67 5.95
C LYS A 82 19.50 4.92 5.08
N ASN A 83 18.29 5.17 4.57
CA ASN A 83 17.96 6.29 3.71
C ASN A 83 16.73 7.01 4.30
N PRO A 84 16.94 7.89 5.28
CA PRO A 84 15.84 8.50 6.06
C PRO A 84 14.88 9.35 5.24
N ASP A 85 15.28 9.78 4.06
CA ASP A 85 14.45 10.60 3.17
C ASP A 85 13.37 9.77 2.45
N ILE A 86 13.52 8.44 2.39
CA ILE A 86 12.49 7.58 1.79
C ILE A 86 11.20 7.68 2.61
N THR A 87 10.12 8.08 1.94
CA THR A 87 8.79 8.19 2.53
C THR A 87 7.97 6.91 2.35
N VAL A 88 8.06 6.30 1.17
CA VAL A 88 7.38 5.04 0.83
C VAL A 88 8.40 4.06 0.28
N CYS A 89 8.39 2.84 0.81
CA CYS A 89 9.19 1.72 0.32
C CYS A 89 8.25 0.58 -0.11
N GLY A 90 7.97 0.47 -1.41
CA GLY A 90 7.33 -0.70 -2.00
C GLY A 90 8.31 -1.85 -2.20
N THR A 91 7.81 -3.02 -2.59
CA THR A 91 8.64 -4.17 -2.98
C THR A 91 8.13 -4.80 -4.26
N TRP A 92 8.95 -5.60 -4.92
CA TRP A 92 8.47 -6.53 -5.92
C TRP A 92 7.57 -7.59 -5.27
N ALA A 93 6.72 -8.21 -6.11
CA ALA A 93 5.85 -9.29 -5.66
C ALA A 93 5.86 -10.45 -6.66
N LYS A 94 5.57 -11.63 -6.16
CA LYS A 94 5.22 -12.82 -6.95
C LYS A 94 3.70 -12.93 -7.04
N ILE A 95 3.15 -13.13 -8.23
CA ILE A 95 1.72 -13.47 -8.33
C ILE A 95 1.54 -14.98 -8.16
N PHE A 96 0.56 -15.34 -7.35
CA PHE A 96 0.07 -16.71 -7.26
C PHE A 96 -1.46 -16.76 -7.37
N SER A 97 -1.98 -17.89 -7.74
CA SER A 97 -3.41 -18.16 -7.76
C SER A 97 -3.69 -19.55 -7.18
N ASP A 98 -4.93 -19.79 -6.79
CA ASP A 98 -5.37 -21.11 -6.30
C ASP A 98 -5.26 -22.20 -7.38
N LYS A 99 -5.07 -21.80 -8.65
CA LYS A 99 -4.84 -22.70 -9.81
C LYS A 99 -3.36 -23.04 -10.02
N GLY A 100 -2.46 -22.65 -9.10
CA GLY A 100 -1.04 -23.04 -9.12
C GLY A 100 -0.16 -22.30 -10.14
N ASN A 101 -0.67 -21.30 -10.83
CA ASN A 101 0.11 -20.51 -11.78
C ASN A 101 0.85 -19.38 -11.06
N GLU A 102 2.11 -19.57 -10.73
CA GLU A 102 2.99 -18.50 -10.28
C GLU A 102 3.56 -17.74 -11.47
N ARG A 103 3.38 -16.43 -11.50
CA ARG A 103 4.05 -15.53 -12.46
C ARG A 103 4.80 -14.47 -11.69
N ASN A 104 6.04 -14.21 -12.09
CA ASN A 104 6.76 -13.04 -11.58
C ASN A 104 6.02 -11.79 -12.05
N VAL A 105 5.69 -10.92 -11.12
CA VAL A 105 5.03 -9.66 -11.42
C VAL A 105 5.72 -8.54 -10.71
N SER A 106 5.73 -7.45 -11.39
CA SER A 106 6.18 -6.16 -10.90
C SER A 106 7.68 -5.92 -10.91
N HIS A 107 8.25 -5.96 -12.09
CA HIS A 107 9.45 -5.18 -12.36
C HIS A 107 9.10 -3.73 -12.74
N LEU A 108 8.06 -3.17 -12.08
CA LEU A 108 7.57 -1.80 -12.32
C LEU A 108 8.45 -0.76 -11.64
N GLY A 109 9.75 -0.81 -11.92
CA GLY A 109 10.71 0.10 -11.33
C GLY A 109 11.50 -0.52 -10.17
N TYR A 110 12.61 0.11 -9.81
CA TYR A 110 13.44 -0.25 -8.66
C TYR A 110 14.27 0.96 -8.21
N GLY A 111 14.65 0.95 -6.95
CA GLY A 111 15.40 2.07 -6.38
C GLY A 111 14.53 3.30 -6.12
N ILE A 112 15.15 4.46 -6.07
CA ILE A 112 14.45 5.74 -5.97
C ILE A 112 13.73 6.00 -7.28
N ILE A 113 12.46 6.35 -7.22
CA ILE A 113 11.68 6.75 -8.38
C ILE A 113 11.99 8.23 -8.64
N HIS A 114 12.78 8.46 -9.68
CA HIS A 114 13.08 9.80 -10.15
C HIS A 114 11.87 10.36 -10.89
N GLU A 115 11.58 11.66 -10.71
CA GLU A 115 10.41 12.33 -11.31
C GLU A 115 9.08 11.59 -11.06
N PRO A 116 8.75 11.28 -9.77
CA PRO A 116 7.64 10.39 -9.45
C PRO A 116 6.30 10.87 -9.99
N ILE A 117 6.08 12.17 -10.13
CA ILE A 117 4.83 12.74 -10.67
C ILE A 117 4.70 12.43 -12.17
N LEU A 118 5.79 12.51 -12.94
CA LEU A 118 5.80 12.14 -14.36
C LEU A 118 5.60 10.64 -14.55
N GLU A 119 6.22 9.82 -13.70
CA GLU A 119 6.02 8.37 -13.75
C GLU A 119 4.60 7.97 -13.37
N LEU A 120 4.03 8.60 -12.33
CA LEU A 120 2.63 8.42 -11.95
C LEU A 120 1.62 8.91 -13.01
N LEU A 121 1.99 9.81 -13.91
CA LEU A 121 1.14 10.15 -15.06
C LEU A 121 0.96 8.97 -16.02
N LYS A 122 1.95 8.08 -16.11
CA LYS A 122 1.93 6.90 -16.99
C LYS A 122 1.13 5.74 -16.39
N TYR A 123 1.43 5.36 -15.15
CA TYR A 123 0.81 4.22 -14.45
C TYR A 123 1.07 4.23 -12.94
N ASN A 124 0.30 3.45 -12.19
CA ASN A 124 0.57 3.16 -10.79
C ASN A 124 1.75 2.17 -10.69
N MET A 125 2.89 2.64 -10.20
CA MET A 125 4.13 1.88 -10.17
C MET A 125 4.40 1.17 -8.84
N ILE A 126 3.58 1.41 -7.82
CA ILE A 126 3.77 0.85 -6.49
C ILE A 126 2.59 -0.04 -6.14
N LEU A 127 2.89 -1.29 -5.83
CA LEU A 127 1.89 -2.25 -5.42
C LEU A 127 1.43 -1.98 -3.98
N HIS A 128 0.18 -1.62 -3.80
CA HIS A 128 -0.40 -1.20 -2.52
C HIS A 128 -0.11 -2.16 -1.35
N PRO A 129 -0.33 -3.51 -1.47
CA PRO A 129 -0.06 -4.42 -0.37
C PRO A 129 1.43 -4.65 -0.06
N SER A 130 2.34 -4.06 -0.84
CA SER A 130 3.77 -4.23 -0.66
C SER A 130 4.44 -3.12 0.14
N VAL A 131 3.75 -2.04 0.46
CA VAL A 131 4.38 -0.81 0.95
C VAL A 131 4.67 -0.81 2.45
N MET A 132 5.76 -0.09 2.79
CA MET A 132 6.02 0.47 4.11
C MET A 132 6.11 1.99 3.97
N ILE A 133 5.39 2.73 4.83
CA ILE A 133 5.22 4.19 4.74
C ILE A 133 5.69 4.83 6.05
N LYS A 134 6.39 5.95 5.98
CA LYS A 134 6.75 6.76 7.14
C LYS A 134 5.52 7.51 7.66
N LYS A 135 5.02 7.12 8.85
CA LYS A 135 3.79 7.70 9.43
C LYS A 135 3.90 9.21 9.65
N GLU A 136 5.02 9.67 10.19
CA GLU A 136 5.27 11.08 10.47
C GLU A 136 5.09 11.97 9.22
N PHE A 137 5.51 11.49 8.04
CA PHE A 137 5.35 12.24 6.79
C PHE A 137 3.88 12.46 6.46
N LEU A 138 3.05 11.41 6.59
CA LEU A 138 1.61 11.53 6.34
C LEU A 138 0.95 12.52 7.30
N LEU A 139 1.32 12.48 8.58
CA LEU A 139 0.79 13.38 9.61
C LEU A 139 1.17 14.83 9.35
N ASN A 140 2.46 15.10 9.09
CA ASN A 140 2.98 16.45 8.89
C ASN A 140 2.40 17.14 7.64
N HIS A 141 2.04 16.36 6.62
CA HIS A 141 1.46 16.87 5.38
C HIS A 141 -0.06 16.69 5.29
N HIS A 142 -0.72 16.20 6.36
CA HIS A 142 -2.16 15.90 6.40
C HIS A 142 -2.64 15.00 5.25
N ILE A 143 -1.79 14.04 4.85
CA ILE A 143 -2.07 13.12 3.75
C ILE A 143 -2.81 11.89 4.27
N LYS A 144 -3.92 11.55 3.60
CA LYS A 144 -4.75 10.39 3.88
C LYS A 144 -5.38 9.83 2.61
N TYR A 145 -5.90 8.61 2.68
CA TYR A 145 -6.66 8.05 1.58
C TYR A 145 -7.87 8.92 1.25
N GLN A 146 -8.09 9.15 -0.03
CA GLN A 146 -9.22 9.91 -0.54
C GLN A 146 -10.17 8.98 -1.32
N ASN A 147 -11.42 9.42 -1.49
CA ASN A 147 -12.40 8.66 -2.24
C ASN A 147 -12.12 8.73 -3.76
N TYR A 148 -11.20 7.89 -4.17
CA TYR A 148 -10.86 7.58 -5.57
C TYR A 148 -11.10 6.10 -5.78
N PRO A 149 -12.32 5.68 -6.15
CA PRO A 149 -12.70 4.28 -6.22
C PRO A 149 -11.73 3.46 -7.06
N CYS A 150 -11.25 2.35 -6.49
CA CYS A 150 -10.32 1.40 -7.09
C CYS A 150 -8.91 1.95 -7.46
N VAL A 151 -8.59 3.21 -7.10
CA VAL A 151 -7.28 3.85 -7.33
C VAL A 151 -6.89 4.78 -6.16
N GLU A 152 -7.40 4.51 -4.97
CA GLU A 152 -7.12 5.25 -3.74
C GLU A 152 -5.64 5.23 -3.35
N ASP A 153 -4.96 4.12 -3.63
CA ASP A 153 -3.51 3.96 -3.44
C ASP A 153 -2.74 4.83 -4.43
N TYR A 154 -3.14 4.82 -5.69
CA TYR A 154 -2.54 5.63 -6.74
C TYR A 154 -2.65 7.14 -6.42
N LYS A 155 -3.81 7.56 -5.91
CA LYS A 155 -4.02 8.93 -5.42
C LYS A 155 -3.11 9.25 -4.24
N LEU A 156 -2.95 8.31 -3.30
CA LEU A 156 -2.07 8.48 -2.14
C LEU A 156 -0.61 8.69 -2.57
N TRP A 157 -0.10 7.91 -3.55
CA TRP A 157 1.26 8.08 -4.07
C TRP A 157 1.45 9.43 -4.73
N PHE A 158 0.45 9.89 -5.45
CA PHE A 158 0.50 11.24 -6.06
C PHE A 158 0.54 12.33 -4.98
N ASP A 159 -0.28 12.27 -3.95
CA ASP A 159 -0.28 13.25 -2.87
C ASP A 159 1.05 13.27 -2.09
N ILE A 160 1.63 12.08 -1.84
CA ILE A 160 2.95 11.96 -1.21
C ILE A 160 4.03 12.58 -2.11
N ALA A 161 4.05 12.25 -3.41
CA ALA A 161 5.03 12.80 -4.35
C ALA A 161 4.88 14.32 -4.51
N LYS A 162 3.65 14.84 -4.56
CA LYS A 162 3.34 16.27 -4.62
C LYS A 162 3.84 17.04 -3.39
N ALA A 163 3.82 16.39 -2.22
CA ALA A 163 4.36 16.95 -0.97
C ALA A 163 5.89 16.81 -0.84
N GLY A 164 6.58 16.29 -1.86
CA GLY A 164 8.04 16.11 -1.85
C GLY A 164 8.49 14.78 -1.25
N GLY A 165 7.58 13.84 -0.99
CA GLY A 165 7.93 12.52 -0.48
C GLY A 165 8.66 11.65 -1.51
N ILE A 166 9.69 10.94 -1.05
CA ILE A 166 10.49 10.05 -1.88
C ILE A 166 9.86 8.67 -1.93
N LEU A 167 9.57 8.21 -3.16
CA LEU A 167 9.06 6.88 -3.46
C LEU A 167 10.23 5.96 -3.84
N PHE A 168 10.28 4.79 -3.26
CA PHE A 168 11.31 3.79 -3.48
C PHE A 168 10.70 2.40 -3.69
N VAL A 169 11.29 1.59 -4.56
CA VAL A 169 10.92 0.18 -4.74
C VAL A 169 12.13 -0.70 -4.44
N GLU A 170 12.01 -1.54 -3.43
CA GLU A 170 13.01 -2.57 -3.10
C GLU A 170 12.94 -3.69 -4.16
N PRO A 171 14.04 -3.98 -4.88
CA PRO A 171 14.05 -4.94 -5.98
C PRO A 171 14.14 -6.40 -5.46
N GLN A 172 13.27 -6.75 -4.53
CA GLN A 172 13.15 -8.08 -3.99
C GLN A 172 11.67 -8.48 -3.92
N GLU A 173 11.36 -9.72 -4.24
CA GLU A 173 10.01 -10.29 -4.16
C GLU A 173 9.67 -10.61 -2.70
N LEU A 174 9.19 -9.62 -1.96
CA LEU A 174 8.89 -9.75 -0.53
C LEU A 174 7.40 -9.91 -0.23
N LEU A 175 6.60 -10.06 -1.27
CA LEU A 175 5.16 -10.31 -1.21
C LEU A 175 4.79 -11.38 -2.23
N MET A 176 3.96 -12.34 -1.83
CA MET A 176 3.19 -13.16 -2.74
C MET A 176 1.80 -12.54 -2.84
N PHE A 177 1.49 -11.98 -4.00
CA PHE A 177 0.23 -11.32 -4.31
C PHE A 177 -0.76 -12.33 -4.87
N ARG A 178 -1.88 -12.53 -4.18
CA ARG A 178 -2.93 -13.45 -4.65
C ARG A 178 -3.68 -12.81 -5.82
N ARG A 179 -3.96 -13.61 -6.83
CA ARG A 179 -4.85 -13.25 -7.93
C ARG A 179 -6.05 -14.18 -7.96
N SER A 180 -7.23 -13.61 -7.78
CA SER A 180 -8.51 -14.33 -7.88
C SER A 180 -9.43 -13.66 -8.90
N ASP A 181 -10.42 -14.42 -9.38
CA ASP A 181 -11.42 -13.91 -10.33
C ASP A 181 -12.41 -12.93 -9.67
N THR A 182 -12.43 -12.87 -8.33
CA THR A 182 -13.34 -12.02 -7.53
C THR A 182 -12.71 -10.70 -7.07
N GLN A 183 -11.43 -10.47 -7.33
CA GLN A 183 -10.75 -9.25 -6.92
C GLN A 183 -11.32 -8.00 -7.59
N VAL A 184 -11.24 -6.87 -6.88
CA VAL A 184 -11.69 -5.54 -7.36
C VAL A 184 -11.06 -5.20 -8.71
N THR A 185 -9.77 -5.47 -8.90
CA THR A 185 -9.04 -5.26 -10.16
C THR A 185 -9.60 -6.07 -11.35
N VAL A 186 -10.33 -7.14 -11.08
CA VAL A 186 -10.98 -7.97 -12.12
C VAL A 186 -12.45 -7.58 -12.29
N THR A 187 -13.16 -7.38 -11.18
CA THR A 187 -14.62 -7.16 -11.18
C THR A 187 -15.01 -5.71 -11.45
N LYS A 188 -14.16 -4.73 -11.13
CA LYS A 188 -14.42 -3.29 -11.25
C LYS A 188 -13.51 -2.57 -12.25
N LYS A 189 -13.17 -3.23 -13.36
CA LYS A 189 -12.24 -2.69 -14.39
C LYS A 189 -12.65 -1.32 -14.93
N GLU A 190 -13.95 -1.10 -15.14
CA GLU A 190 -14.45 0.16 -15.66
C GLU A 190 -14.30 1.29 -14.65
N GLU A 191 -14.71 1.06 -13.38
CA GLU A 191 -14.53 2.02 -12.29
C GLU A 191 -13.05 2.39 -12.11
N MET A 192 -12.15 1.38 -12.12
CA MET A 192 -10.71 1.57 -12.02
C MET A 192 -10.16 2.37 -13.20
N SER A 193 -10.65 2.13 -14.42
CA SER A 193 -10.26 2.89 -15.61
C SER A 193 -10.66 4.35 -15.50
N LEU A 194 -11.91 4.62 -15.12
CA LEU A 194 -12.42 5.97 -14.92
C LEU A 194 -11.69 6.70 -13.79
N GLY A 195 -11.44 6.03 -12.67
CA GLY A 195 -10.64 6.56 -11.57
C GLY A 195 -9.22 6.93 -12.00
N SER A 196 -8.57 6.06 -12.78
CA SER A 196 -7.23 6.31 -13.33
C SER A 196 -7.19 7.49 -14.29
N ILE A 197 -8.19 7.64 -15.15
CA ILE A 197 -8.31 8.78 -16.07
C ILE A 197 -8.51 10.07 -15.30
N ARG A 198 -9.39 10.07 -14.29
CA ARG A 198 -9.62 11.23 -13.42
C ARG A 198 -8.33 11.66 -12.72
N LEU A 199 -7.59 10.71 -12.15
CA LEU A 199 -6.34 10.99 -11.45
C LEU A 199 -5.26 11.51 -12.40
N ARG A 200 -5.08 10.88 -13.56
CA ARG A 200 -4.11 11.35 -14.56
C ARG A 200 -4.41 12.76 -15.05
N LYS A 201 -5.69 13.11 -15.19
CA LYS A 201 -6.11 14.49 -15.48
C LYS A 201 -5.67 15.45 -14.36
N GLU A 202 -5.85 15.09 -13.10
CA GLU A 202 -5.40 15.89 -11.96
C GLU A 202 -3.87 16.06 -11.97
N ILE A 203 -3.12 14.98 -12.19
CA ILE A 203 -1.66 15.02 -12.30
C ILE A 203 -1.22 15.96 -13.44
N LEU A 204 -1.84 15.86 -14.61
CA LEU A 204 -1.53 16.72 -15.76
C LEU A 204 -1.79 18.19 -15.46
N LEU A 205 -2.94 18.52 -14.85
CA LEU A 205 -3.26 19.88 -14.46
C LEU A 205 -2.25 20.44 -13.43
N TYR A 206 -1.82 19.62 -12.49
CA TYR A 206 -0.76 20.00 -11.55
C TYR A 206 0.56 20.30 -12.27
N LEU A 207 1.00 19.47 -13.20
CA LEU A 207 2.23 19.66 -13.98
C LEU A 207 2.16 20.95 -14.81
N LEU A 208 1.03 21.21 -15.46
CA LEU A 208 0.81 22.44 -16.23
C LEU A 208 0.85 23.69 -15.34
N SER A 209 0.23 23.65 -14.17
CA SER A 209 0.28 24.77 -13.21
C SER A 209 1.69 25.03 -12.70
N ALA A 210 2.46 23.97 -12.41
CA ALA A 210 3.84 24.08 -11.97
C ALA A 210 4.77 24.62 -13.06
N TYR A 211 4.46 24.35 -14.34
CA TYR A 211 5.20 24.91 -15.48
C TYR A 211 4.94 26.40 -15.66
N ASN A 212 3.67 26.83 -15.54
CA ASN A 212 3.29 28.24 -15.74
C ASN A 212 3.75 29.18 -14.59
N ASN A 213 4.15 28.63 -13.45
CA ASN A 213 4.63 29.39 -12.30
C ASN A 213 6.18 29.50 -12.22
N LYS A 214 6.89 29.00 -13.23
CA LYS A 214 8.35 29.16 -13.42
C LYS A 214 8.64 30.25 -14.43
#